data_257a41a3cc2f8d1b68f7905c2ffed1c2
#
_entry.id   257a41a3cc2f8d1b68f7905c2ffed1c2
#
_cell.length_a   1.000
_cell.length_b   1.000
_cell.length_c   1.000
_cell.angle_alpha   90.00
_cell.angle_beta   90.00
_cell.angle_gamma   90.00
#
_symmetry.space_group_name_H-M   'P 1'
#
loop_
_entity.id
_entity.type
_entity.pdbx_description
1 polymer ?
#
loop_
_entity_poly.entity_id
_entity_poly.type
_entity_poly.pdbx_seq_one_letter_code
_entity_poly.pdbx_strand_id
1 'polypeptide(L)'
;MEQISVEADVARGTLYNHFPTKEAVLAYWMHGQLAEALGPLLADGLAGQSFVAQLARLLEASAAWWEAHRDFAAPYVRHRFQEVRDGAGDAPTSDMILAYQHLIEAAQASGALSTGVPSARLAEYLHFLYLCALMRWLADPRKRLADEFAFAIDFFLQGAAARS
;
A
#
# COMPACT_ATOMS: atom_id res chain seq x y z
N MET A 1 -5.61 23.10 -6.89
CA MET A 1 -5.11 22.85 -8.26
C MET A 1 -4.43 24.08 -8.86
N GLU A 2 -5.05 25.25 -8.83
CA GLU A 2 -4.47 26.47 -9.42
C GLU A 2 -3.13 26.87 -8.76
N GLN A 3 -3.07 26.91 -7.44
CA GLN A 3 -1.81 27.14 -6.73
C GLN A 3 -0.74 26.09 -7.03
N ILE A 4 -1.14 24.82 -7.14
CA ILE A 4 -0.22 23.71 -7.47
C ILE A 4 0.37 23.91 -8.87
N SER A 5 -0.44 24.31 -9.86
CA SER A 5 0.06 24.56 -11.22
C SER A 5 1.04 25.75 -11.29
N VAL A 6 0.80 26.78 -10.51
CA VAL A 6 1.69 27.95 -10.40
C VAL A 6 3.02 27.56 -9.75
N GLU A 7 2.97 26.88 -8.60
CA GLU A 7 4.19 26.44 -7.88
C GLU A 7 5.03 25.44 -8.66
N ALA A 8 4.39 24.58 -9.44
CA ALA A 8 5.07 23.58 -10.28
C ALA A 8 5.50 24.12 -11.65
N ASP A 9 5.19 25.38 -11.96
CA ASP A 9 5.47 26.00 -13.28
C ASP A 9 4.93 25.17 -14.47
N VAL A 10 3.71 24.64 -14.34
CA VAL A 10 3.04 23.86 -15.39
C VAL A 10 1.71 24.48 -15.77
N ALA A 11 1.35 24.34 -17.06
CA ALA A 11 0.03 24.78 -17.52
C ALA A 11 -1.09 24.05 -16.77
N ARG A 12 -2.14 24.80 -16.36
CA ARG A 12 -3.29 24.27 -15.65
C ARG A 12 -3.92 23.06 -16.36
N GLY A 13 -4.07 23.14 -17.69
CA GLY A 13 -4.59 22.02 -18.50
C GLY A 13 -3.74 20.76 -18.41
N THR A 14 -2.42 20.92 -18.43
CA THR A 14 -1.47 19.80 -18.26
C THR A 14 -1.64 19.12 -16.92
N LEU A 15 -1.73 19.91 -15.84
CA LEU A 15 -1.93 19.37 -14.49
C LEU A 15 -3.25 18.58 -14.38
N TYR A 16 -4.35 19.12 -14.93
CA TYR A 16 -5.66 18.45 -14.88
C TYR A 16 -5.72 17.20 -15.74
N ASN A 17 -4.95 17.12 -16.83
CA ASN A 17 -4.86 15.90 -17.65
C ASN A 17 -4.18 14.73 -16.91
N HIS A 18 -3.22 15.04 -16.04
CA HIS A 18 -2.52 14.03 -15.23
C HIS A 18 -3.20 13.76 -13.89
N PHE A 19 -3.76 14.79 -13.27
CA PHE A 19 -4.34 14.72 -11.94
C PHE A 19 -5.71 15.43 -11.93
N PRO A 20 -6.80 14.70 -12.08
CA PRO A 20 -8.14 15.29 -12.15
C PRO A 20 -8.55 15.99 -10.84
N THR A 21 -7.95 15.62 -9.71
CA THR A 21 -8.24 16.17 -8.38
C THR A 21 -6.96 16.48 -7.60
N LYS A 22 -7.05 17.32 -6.57
CA LYS A 22 -5.92 17.56 -5.66
C LYS A 22 -5.56 16.32 -4.83
N GLU A 23 -6.54 15.48 -4.58
CA GLU A 23 -6.38 14.20 -3.88
C GLU A 23 -5.54 13.23 -4.72
N ALA A 24 -5.68 13.27 -6.06
CA ALA A 24 -4.84 12.49 -6.97
C ALA A 24 -3.36 12.96 -6.94
N VAL A 25 -3.13 14.28 -6.91
CA VAL A 25 -1.77 14.82 -6.74
C VAL A 25 -1.18 14.38 -5.40
N LEU A 26 -1.97 14.48 -4.33
CA LEU A 26 -1.53 14.08 -2.99
C LEU A 26 -1.20 12.58 -2.95
N ALA A 27 -2.05 11.72 -3.48
CA ALA A 27 -1.83 10.28 -3.52
C ALA A 27 -0.56 9.92 -4.30
N TYR A 28 -0.33 10.56 -5.45
CA TYR A 28 0.88 10.37 -6.24
C TYR A 28 2.14 10.75 -5.46
N TRP A 29 2.13 11.93 -4.82
CA TRP A 29 3.25 12.37 -3.98
C TRP A 29 3.50 11.41 -2.83
N MET A 30 2.45 10.96 -2.15
CA MET A 30 2.56 10.03 -1.03
C MET A 30 3.10 8.66 -1.45
N HIS A 31 2.68 8.16 -2.61
CA HIS A 31 3.25 6.92 -3.16
C HIS A 31 4.76 7.06 -3.38
N GLY A 32 5.21 8.17 -3.97
CA GLY A 32 6.63 8.44 -4.16
C GLY A 32 7.40 8.49 -2.83
N GLN A 33 6.88 9.19 -1.83
CA GLN A 33 7.50 9.29 -0.50
C GLN A 33 7.55 7.95 0.23
N LEU A 34 6.48 7.18 0.15
CA LEU A 34 6.43 5.85 0.75
C LEU A 34 7.37 4.88 0.02
N ALA A 35 7.41 4.91 -1.30
CA ALA A 35 8.34 4.12 -2.10
C ALA A 35 9.80 4.45 -1.79
N GLU A 36 10.14 5.73 -1.64
CA GLU A 36 11.47 6.18 -1.24
C GLU A 36 11.83 5.68 0.17
N ALA A 37 10.91 5.79 1.12
CA ALA A 37 11.12 5.32 2.49
C ALA A 37 11.27 3.80 2.60
N LEU A 38 10.55 3.03 1.80
CA LEU A 38 10.56 1.56 1.82
C LEU A 38 11.56 0.94 0.85
N GLY A 39 12.03 1.70 -0.15
CA GLY A 39 12.92 1.22 -1.20
C GLY A 39 14.17 0.48 -0.70
N PRO A 40 14.96 1.04 0.25
CA PRO A 40 16.13 0.37 0.80
C PRO A 40 15.80 -0.95 1.50
N LEU A 41 14.65 -1.01 2.17
CA LEU A 41 14.18 -2.24 2.82
C LEU A 41 13.84 -3.32 1.79
N LEU A 42 13.15 -2.95 0.71
CA LEU A 42 12.78 -3.88 -0.37
C LEU A 42 14.00 -4.36 -1.16
N ALA A 43 15.02 -3.50 -1.36
CA ALA A 43 16.20 -3.85 -2.14
C ALA A 43 17.09 -4.89 -1.44
N ASP A 44 17.44 -4.67 -0.18
CA ASP A 44 18.46 -5.48 0.52
C ASP A 44 18.03 -5.95 1.91
N GLY A 45 17.05 -5.28 2.50
CA GLY A 45 16.69 -5.48 3.91
C GLY A 45 15.88 -6.74 4.22
N LEU A 46 15.35 -7.41 3.20
CA LEU A 46 14.45 -8.56 3.36
C LEU A 46 15.10 -9.90 2.95
N ALA A 47 16.29 -9.89 2.36
CA ALA A 47 16.96 -11.09 1.88
C ALA A 47 17.19 -12.12 3.01
N GLY A 48 16.93 -13.40 2.69
CA GLY A 48 17.17 -14.51 3.62
C GLY A 48 16.14 -14.65 4.76
N GLN A 49 15.14 -13.80 4.83
CA GLN A 49 14.08 -13.88 5.85
C GLN A 49 12.88 -14.69 5.35
N SER A 50 12.10 -15.23 6.29
CA SER A 50 10.82 -15.86 5.95
C SER A 50 9.83 -14.83 5.39
N PHE A 51 8.87 -15.27 4.57
CA PHE A 51 7.82 -14.41 4.03
C PHE A 51 7.11 -13.58 5.11
N VAL A 52 6.77 -14.23 6.24
CA VAL A 52 6.11 -13.56 7.37
C VAL A 52 6.97 -12.44 7.94
N ALA A 53 8.27 -12.70 8.12
CA ALA A 53 9.20 -11.68 8.63
C ALA A 53 9.40 -10.53 7.64
N GLN A 54 9.47 -10.82 6.35
CA GLN A 54 9.57 -9.81 5.29
C GLN A 54 8.34 -8.90 5.29
N LEU A 55 7.14 -9.50 5.31
CA LEU A 55 5.89 -8.77 5.31
C LEU A 55 5.72 -7.93 6.58
N ALA A 56 6.04 -8.50 7.75
CA ALA A 56 5.98 -7.79 9.02
C ALA A 56 6.89 -6.55 9.03
N ARG A 57 8.15 -6.68 8.59
CA ARG A 57 9.08 -5.56 8.51
C ARG A 57 8.64 -4.48 7.54
N LEU A 58 8.09 -4.87 6.38
CA LEU A 58 7.56 -3.94 5.39
C LEU A 58 6.40 -3.13 5.97
N LEU A 59 5.46 -3.79 6.63
CA LEU A 59 4.30 -3.13 7.22
C LEU A 59 4.64 -2.33 8.48
N GLU A 60 5.63 -2.76 9.26
CA GLU A 60 6.14 -1.98 10.41
C GLU A 60 6.79 -0.66 9.95
N ALA A 61 7.62 -0.70 8.91
CA ALA A 61 8.21 0.51 8.33
C ALA A 61 7.12 1.43 7.73
N SER A 62 6.13 0.84 7.05
CA SER A 62 4.98 1.58 6.54
C SER A 62 4.14 2.20 7.67
N ALA A 63 3.94 1.50 8.80
CA ALA A 63 3.24 2.04 9.96
C ALA A 63 3.96 3.26 10.54
N ALA A 64 5.27 3.17 10.72
CA ALA A 64 6.08 4.28 11.22
C ALA A 64 5.98 5.52 10.31
N TRP A 65 6.00 5.29 8.99
CA TRP A 65 5.83 6.37 8.02
C TRP A 65 4.45 7.03 8.12
N TRP A 66 3.36 6.24 8.17
CA TRP A 66 1.99 6.77 8.28
C TRP A 66 1.74 7.46 9.61
N GLU A 67 2.28 6.96 10.71
CA GLU A 67 2.17 7.59 12.03
C GLU A 67 2.84 8.97 12.05
N ALA A 68 3.95 9.14 11.33
CA ALA A 68 4.62 10.43 11.13
C ALA A 68 3.83 11.37 10.18
N HIS A 69 2.96 10.84 9.31
CA HIS A 69 2.23 11.58 8.28
C HIS A 69 0.71 11.42 8.40
N ARG A 70 0.19 11.33 9.62
CA ARG A 70 -1.21 10.98 9.92
C ARG A 70 -2.24 11.85 9.20
N ASP A 71 -1.98 13.13 9.03
CA ASP A 71 -2.91 14.09 8.42
C ASP A 71 -3.21 13.76 6.95
N PHE A 72 -2.32 13.05 6.29
CA PHE A 72 -2.49 12.65 4.89
C PHE A 72 -3.21 11.31 4.71
N ALA A 73 -3.31 10.50 5.75
CA ALA A 73 -3.86 9.14 5.65
C ALA A 73 -5.35 9.13 5.27
N ALA A 74 -6.17 10.03 5.84
CA ALA A 74 -7.60 10.07 5.52
C ALA A 74 -7.90 10.52 4.08
N PRO A 75 -7.28 11.59 3.54
CA PRO A 75 -7.38 11.93 2.12
C PRO A 75 -6.92 10.80 1.19
N TYR A 76 -5.81 10.13 1.52
CA TYR A 76 -5.29 9.02 0.75
C TYR A 76 -6.28 7.85 0.66
N VAL A 77 -6.76 7.36 1.80
CA VAL A 77 -7.72 6.25 1.85
C VAL A 77 -8.99 6.59 1.06
N ARG A 78 -9.51 7.81 1.20
CA ARG A 78 -10.68 8.27 0.45
C ARG A 78 -10.43 8.23 -1.05
N HIS A 79 -9.30 8.72 -1.51
CA HIS A 79 -8.94 8.72 -2.93
C HIS A 79 -8.85 7.30 -3.48
N ARG A 80 -8.19 6.37 -2.76
CA ARG A 80 -8.08 4.97 -3.19
C ARG A 80 -9.44 4.30 -3.37
N PHE A 81 -10.39 4.54 -2.48
CA PHE A 81 -11.75 4.01 -2.64
C PHE A 81 -12.55 4.69 -3.75
N GLN A 82 -12.29 5.97 -4.04
CA GLN A 82 -12.92 6.64 -5.19
C GLN A 82 -12.43 6.04 -6.52
N GLU A 83 -11.14 5.78 -6.67
CA GLU A 83 -10.57 5.13 -7.86
C GLU A 83 -11.23 3.78 -8.15
N VAL A 84 -11.42 2.96 -7.13
CA VAL A 84 -12.11 1.66 -7.27
C VAL A 84 -13.55 1.84 -7.74
N ARG A 85 -14.26 2.83 -7.19
CA ARG A 85 -15.68 3.09 -7.54
C ARG A 85 -15.82 3.62 -8.96
N ASP A 86 -14.93 4.49 -9.38
CA ASP A 86 -15.05 5.19 -10.66
C ASP A 86 -14.54 4.31 -11.84
N GLY A 87 -14.17 3.05 -11.56
CA GLY A 87 -13.81 2.06 -12.57
C GLY A 87 -12.50 2.39 -13.29
N ALA A 88 -11.58 3.06 -12.60
CA ALA A 88 -10.25 3.41 -13.12
C ALA A 88 -9.40 2.15 -13.38
N GLY A 89 -9.90 1.26 -14.25
CA GLY A 89 -9.23 0.01 -14.62
C GLY A 89 -7.86 0.20 -15.30
N ASP A 90 -7.52 1.43 -15.69
CA ASP A 90 -6.24 1.82 -16.27
C ASP A 90 -5.34 2.58 -15.28
N ALA A 91 -5.73 2.74 -14.01
CA ALA A 91 -4.84 3.32 -13.02
C ALA A 91 -3.62 2.40 -12.83
N PRO A 92 -2.37 2.95 -12.85
CA PRO A 92 -1.20 2.12 -12.63
C PRO A 92 -1.30 1.38 -11.30
N THR A 93 -1.01 0.09 -11.33
CA THR A 93 -0.97 -0.75 -10.14
C THR A 93 -0.07 -0.09 -9.10
N SER A 94 -0.56 0.07 -7.87
CA SER A 94 0.22 0.69 -6.80
C SER A 94 1.54 -0.06 -6.60
N ASP A 95 2.65 0.67 -6.44
CA ASP A 95 3.96 0.09 -6.17
C ASP A 95 3.93 -0.85 -4.96
N MET A 96 3.08 -0.58 -3.98
CA MET A 96 2.86 -1.45 -2.83
C MET A 96 2.22 -2.79 -3.23
N ILE A 97 1.25 -2.80 -4.15
CA ILE A 97 0.65 -4.04 -4.66
C ILE A 97 1.71 -4.86 -5.41
N LEU A 98 2.55 -4.22 -6.22
CA LEU A 98 3.66 -4.89 -6.92
C LEU A 98 4.67 -5.47 -5.92
N ALA A 99 5.02 -4.73 -4.87
CA ALA A 99 5.89 -5.22 -3.81
C ALA A 99 5.30 -6.45 -3.11
N TYR A 100 4.01 -6.42 -2.76
CA TYR A 100 3.33 -7.58 -2.19
C TYR A 100 3.31 -8.76 -3.16
N GLN A 101 3.04 -8.52 -4.44
CA GLN A 101 3.00 -9.58 -5.44
C GLN A 101 4.36 -10.29 -5.55
N HIS A 102 5.48 -9.57 -5.60
CA HIS A 102 6.81 -10.16 -5.62
C HIS A 102 7.12 -11.02 -4.38
N LEU A 103 6.76 -10.52 -3.17
CA LEU A 103 6.94 -11.28 -1.94
C LEU A 103 6.08 -12.56 -1.92
N ILE A 104 4.84 -12.46 -2.39
CA ILE A 104 3.90 -13.59 -2.45
C ILE A 104 4.38 -14.62 -3.49
N GLU A 105 4.87 -14.19 -4.66
CA GLU A 105 5.43 -15.08 -5.68
C GLU A 105 6.60 -15.91 -5.14
N ALA A 106 7.52 -15.25 -4.44
CA ALA A 106 8.64 -15.92 -3.79
C ALA A 106 8.17 -16.91 -2.71
N ALA A 107 7.15 -16.55 -1.92
CA ALA A 107 6.58 -17.42 -0.90
C ALA A 107 5.83 -18.63 -1.50
N GLN A 108 5.14 -18.46 -2.62
CA GLN A 108 4.50 -19.56 -3.36
C GLN A 108 5.56 -20.49 -3.98
N ALA A 109 6.61 -19.92 -4.55
CA ALA A 109 7.71 -20.71 -5.13
C ALA A 109 8.45 -21.55 -4.07
N SER A 110 8.57 -21.05 -2.84
CA SER A 110 9.17 -21.79 -1.71
C SER A 110 8.22 -22.74 -1.00
N GLY A 111 6.92 -22.77 -1.36
CA GLY A 111 5.90 -23.57 -0.69
C GLY A 111 5.39 -22.99 0.64
N ALA A 112 5.80 -21.79 1.01
CA ALA A 112 5.31 -21.11 2.23
C ALA A 112 3.85 -20.64 2.11
N LEU A 113 3.41 -20.33 0.88
CA LEU A 113 2.02 -20.01 0.57
C LEU A 113 1.44 -20.97 -0.46
N SER A 114 0.13 -21.15 -0.40
CA SER A 114 -0.60 -21.94 -1.39
C SER A 114 -0.53 -21.29 -2.78
N THR A 115 -0.37 -22.11 -3.83
CA THR A 115 -0.44 -21.70 -5.23
C THR A 115 -1.87 -21.75 -5.80
N GLY A 116 -2.86 -22.14 -4.99
CA GLY A 116 -4.26 -22.26 -5.40
C GLY A 116 -4.94 -20.93 -5.76
N VAL A 117 -4.33 -19.79 -5.36
CA VAL A 117 -4.77 -18.45 -5.72
C VAL A 117 -3.61 -17.70 -6.37
N PRO A 118 -3.82 -17.01 -7.52
CA PRO A 118 -2.77 -16.23 -8.17
C PRO A 118 -2.18 -15.16 -7.25
N SER A 119 -0.87 -14.94 -7.32
CA SER A 119 -0.12 -13.96 -6.52
C SER A 119 -0.70 -12.55 -6.64
N ALA A 120 -1.03 -12.12 -7.84
CA ALA A 120 -1.64 -10.80 -8.10
C ALA A 120 -2.94 -10.62 -7.30
N ARG A 121 -3.80 -11.64 -7.28
CA ARG A 121 -5.05 -11.59 -6.53
C ARG A 121 -4.81 -11.54 -5.01
N LEU A 122 -3.87 -12.33 -4.51
CA LEU A 122 -3.49 -12.28 -3.09
C LEU A 122 -2.91 -10.91 -2.71
N ALA A 123 -2.12 -10.29 -3.59
CA ALA A 123 -1.55 -8.96 -3.39
C ALA A 123 -2.64 -7.87 -3.30
N GLU A 124 -3.65 -7.95 -4.16
CA GLU A 124 -4.82 -7.05 -4.10
C GLU A 124 -5.58 -7.18 -2.77
N TYR A 125 -5.88 -8.41 -2.34
CA TYR A 125 -6.56 -8.65 -1.06
C TYR A 125 -5.71 -8.16 0.13
N LEU A 126 -4.41 -8.39 0.10
CA LEU A 126 -3.51 -7.89 1.14
C LEU A 126 -3.50 -6.35 1.17
N HIS A 127 -3.54 -5.70 0.00
CA HIS A 127 -3.64 -4.25 -0.08
C HIS A 127 -4.97 -3.71 0.48
N PHE A 128 -6.10 -4.39 0.26
CA PHE A 128 -7.36 -4.01 0.89
C PHE A 128 -7.35 -4.20 2.41
N LEU A 129 -6.70 -5.24 2.92
CA LEU A 129 -6.47 -5.41 4.37
C LEU A 129 -5.61 -4.28 4.93
N TYR A 130 -4.58 -3.87 4.20
CA TYR A 130 -3.77 -2.69 4.55
C TYR A 130 -4.61 -1.41 4.63
N LEU A 131 -5.47 -1.13 3.65
CA LEU A 131 -6.37 0.02 3.69
C LEU A 131 -7.38 -0.08 4.84
N CYS A 132 -7.88 -1.28 5.13
CA CYS A 132 -8.76 -1.53 6.28
C CYS A 132 -8.04 -1.20 7.59
N ALA A 133 -6.79 -1.63 7.77
CA ALA A 133 -5.98 -1.32 8.94
C ALA A 133 -5.78 0.20 9.12
N LEU A 134 -5.48 0.93 8.03
CA LEU A 134 -5.40 2.39 8.05
C LEU A 134 -6.72 3.03 8.51
N MET A 135 -7.85 2.57 7.97
CA MET A 135 -9.18 3.09 8.36
C MET A 135 -9.48 2.86 9.85
N ARG A 136 -9.18 1.66 10.35
CA ARG A 136 -9.39 1.31 11.77
C ARG A 136 -8.52 2.15 12.70
N TRP A 137 -7.26 2.36 12.32
CA TRP A 137 -6.35 3.24 13.05
C TRP A 137 -6.80 4.71 13.03
N LEU A 138 -7.29 5.21 11.91
CA LEU A 138 -7.82 6.58 11.79
C LEU A 138 -9.08 6.78 12.63
N ALA A 139 -9.91 5.76 12.76
CA ALA A 139 -11.17 5.82 13.51
C ALA A 139 -10.99 5.86 15.05
N ASP A 140 -9.85 5.40 15.57
CA ASP A 140 -9.59 5.39 17.02
C ASP A 140 -8.15 5.87 17.31
N PRO A 141 -7.98 7.06 17.91
CA PRO A 141 -6.66 7.64 18.17
C PRO A 141 -5.82 6.86 19.19
N ARG A 142 -6.43 5.91 19.93
CA ARG A 142 -5.71 5.07 20.90
C ARG A 142 -5.02 3.88 20.24
N LYS A 143 -5.34 3.55 19.01
CA LYS A 143 -4.77 2.44 18.27
C LYS A 143 -3.38 2.77 17.76
N ARG A 144 -2.52 1.77 17.72
CA ARG A 144 -1.25 1.80 17.01
C ARG A 144 -1.44 1.16 15.65
N LEU A 145 -0.94 1.79 14.61
CA LEU A 145 -1.08 1.25 13.25
C LEU A 145 -0.31 -0.07 13.09
N ALA A 146 0.83 -0.19 13.75
CA ALA A 146 1.61 -1.43 13.73
C ALA A 146 0.80 -2.64 14.25
N ASP A 147 -0.03 -2.45 15.27
CA ASP A 147 -0.88 -3.53 15.82
C ASP A 147 -2.01 -3.91 14.85
N GLU A 148 -2.62 -2.93 14.16
CA GLU A 148 -3.63 -3.18 13.13
C GLU A 148 -3.02 -3.89 11.90
N PHE A 149 -1.78 -3.56 11.53
CA PHE A 149 -1.08 -4.27 10.46
C PHE A 149 -0.67 -5.70 10.88
N ALA A 150 -0.21 -5.91 12.10
CA ALA A 150 0.07 -7.26 12.61
C ALA A 150 -1.18 -8.14 12.54
N PHE A 151 -2.33 -7.62 12.97
CA PHE A 151 -3.60 -8.33 12.85
C PHE A 151 -3.95 -8.65 11.38
N ALA A 152 -3.76 -7.70 10.46
CA ALA A 152 -4.03 -7.91 9.03
C ALA A 152 -3.14 -9.01 8.43
N ILE A 153 -1.87 -9.08 8.84
CA ILE A 153 -0.94 -10.16 8.43
C ILE A 153 -1.46 -11.52 8.91
N ASP A 154 -1.77 -11.64 10.20
CA ASP A 154 -2.25 -12.90 10.78
C ASP A 154 -3.53 -13.37 10.10
N PHE A 155 -4.46 -12.46 9.87
CA PHE A 155 -5.70 -12.75 9.16
C PHE A 155 -5.46 -13.22 7.72
N PHE A 156 -4.56 -12.56 6.99
CA PHE A 156 -4.17 -12.93 5.64
C PHE A 156 -3.52 -14.33 5.59
N LEU A 157 -2.60 -14.59 6.50
CA LEU A 157 -1.88 -15.87 6.57
C LEU A 157 -2.80 -17.04 6.86
N GLN A 158 -3.80 -16.88 7.73
CA GLN A 158 -4.78 -17.92 8.01
C GLN A 158 -5.61 -18.27 6.77
N GLY A 159 -5.88 -17.31 5.89
CA GLY A 159 -6.60 -17.52 4.62
C GLY A 159 -5.74 -17.99 3.47
N ALA A 160 -4.44 -17.65 3.45
CA ALA A 160 -3.50 -17.92 2.34
C ALA A 160 -2.56 -19.12 2.61
N ALA A 161 -2.56 -19.69 3.82
CA ALA A 161 -1.71 -20.82 4.17
C ALA A 161 -1.96 -22.02 3.27
N ALA A 162 -0.92 -22.79 2.97
CA ALA A 162 -1.05 -24.06 2.29
C ALA A 162 -1.89 -25.02 3.17
N ARG A 163 -2.95 -25.58 2.61
CA ARG A 163 -3.73 -26.62 3.30
C ARG A 163 -2.99 -27.95 3.14
N SER A 164 -2.64 -28.55 4.24
CA SER A 164 -2.08 -29.92 4.31
C SER A 164 -3.11 -30.95 3.91
#